data_dfb6506e532367f4f81e012679de7a26
#
_entry.id   dfb6506e532367f4f81e012679de7a26
#
_cell.length_a   1.000
_cell.length_b   1.000
_cell.length_c   1.000
_cell.angle_alpha   90.00
_cell.angle_beta   90.00
_cell.angle_gamma   90.00
#
_symmetry.space_group_name_H-M   'P 1'
#
loop_
_entity.id
_entity.type
_entity.pdbx_description
1 polymer ?
#
loop_
_entity_poly.entity_id
_entity_poly.type
_entity_poly.pdbx_seq_one_letter_code
_entity_poly.pdbx_strand_id
1 'polypeptide(L)'
;MKAADLRRLAVSLHLDDGQSLETAAQNTRMSRRSLTRFLSYVAETGDVHYAPEKWNTHADNFLRCPDLRSAVLFAVEQCPEAFLDEISDFVTHLHQLLGDDFSISPSSVSRVLAAHGFTRKVIESAFISRNELARARWVHDQWDIPLRARVYIDEAHRCGRSADRKWAWSLRGARAECYLSNARGVSTSFFVAMSHDAVLDWKITQLPPGQSSVDFLLFTLENLLPHLNAYDPTLPWSAQDERCVLVLDNARVHDRAAIALLEARGVLVRFLPPYSPDFNPIEDVFSVGSSWLRRHVEPEQFNAWPFYTIALMLASITPDMCRGFVRAAVRNYSLYI
;
A
#
# COMPACT_ATOMS: atom_id res chain seq x y z
N MET A 1 -22.07 27.56 -35.74
CA MET A 1 -22.38 28.72 -34.87
C MET A 1 -21.39 28.68 -33.72
N LYS A 2 -20.75 29.78 -33.38
CA LYS A 2 -19.79 29.84 -32.27
C LYS A 2 -20.56 29.78 -30.93
N ALA A 3 -19.93 29.27 -29.87
CA ALA A 3 -20.58 29.11 -28.56
C ALA A 3 -21.18 30.41 -28.00
N ALA A 4 -20.56 31.56 -28.34
CA ALA A 4 -21.08 32.90 -27.99
C ALA A 4 -22.41 33.22 -28.70
N ASP A 5 -22.56 32.83 -29.96
CA ASP A 5 -23.77 33.05 -30.74
C ASP A 5 -24.94 32.22 -30.24
N LEU A 6 -24.69 31.00 -29.78
CA LEU A 6 -25.71 30.12 -29.15
C LEU A 6 -26.21 30.68 -27.84
N ARG A 7 -25.36 31.34 -27.06
CA ARG A 7 -25.74 31.96 -25.79
C ARG A 7 -26.63 33.20 -26.01
N ARG A 8 -26.26 34.05 -26.98
CA ARG A 8 -27.10 35.19 -27.39
C ARG A 8 -28.47 34.73 -27.86
N LEU A 9 -28.49 33.72 -28.71
CA LEU A 9 -29.74 33.15 -29.19
C LEU A 9 -30.61 32.61 -28.02
N ALA A 10 -29.98 31.93 -27.04
CA ALA A 10 -30.68 31.42 -25.87
C ALA A 10 -31.29 32.54 -24.99
N VAL A 11 -30.60 33.67 -24.85
CA VAL A 11 -31.15 34.85 -24.14
C VAL A 11 -32.29 35.45 -24.91
N SER A 12 -32.15 35.67 -26.22
CA SER A 12 -33.21 36.22 -27.07
C SER A 12 -34.47 35.34 -27.05
N LEU A 13 -34.30 34.02 -27.24
CA LEU A 13 -35.42 33.08 -27.16
C LEU A 13 -36.16 33.07 -25.83
N HIS A 14 -35.45 33.28 -24.73
CA HIS A 14 -36.08 33.28 -23.40
C HIS A 14 -36.64 34.65 -22.99
N LEU A 15 -35.87 35.73 -23.16
CA LEU A 15 -36.23 37.07 -22.70
C LEU A 15 -37.08 37.84 -23.73
N ASP A 16 -36.76 37.73 -25.03
CA ASP A 16 -37.44 38.49 -26.05
C ASP A 16 -38.66 37.73 -26.61
N ASP A 17 -38.51 36.42 -26.86
CA ASP A 17 -39.56 35.58 -27.47
C ASP A 17 -40.44 34.86 -26.42
N GLY A 18 -40.16 35.01 -25.12
CA GLY A 18 -40.92 34.47 -24.00
C GLY A 18 -40.95 32.94 -23.93
N GLN A 19 -40.00 32.26 -24.55
CA GLN A 19 -39.91 30.80 -24.49
C GLN A 19 -39.56 30.32 -23.10
N SER A 20 -40.04 29.10 -22.74
CA SER A 20 -39.65 28.51 -21.46
C SER A 20 -38.12 28.22 -21.44
N LEU A 21 -37.54 28.27 -20.25
CA LEU A 21 -36.12 28.05 -20.04
C LEU A 21 -35.69 26.64 -20.58
N GLU A 22 -36.59 25.68 -20.55
CA GLU A 22 -36.40 24.35 -21.04
C GLU A 22 -36.39 24.29 -22.57
N THR A 23 -37.32 25.00 -23.20
CA THR A 23 -37.42 25.09 -24.65
C THR A 23 -36.22 25.85 -25.25
N ALA A 24 -35.84 26.97 -24.64
CA ALA A 24 -34.67 27.73 -25.07
C ALA A 24 -33.35 26.94 -24.90
N ALA A 25 -33.23 26.16 -23.83
CA ALA A 25 -32.07 25.27 -23.61
C ALA A 25 -32.00 24.14 -24.66
N GLN A 26 -33.13 23.52 -25.02
CA GLN A 26 -33.23 22.50 -26.06
C GLN A 26 -32.89 23.04 -27.46
N ASN A 27 -33.47 24.19 -27.81
CA ASN A 27 -33.24 24.83 -29.11
C ASN A 27 -31.79 25.26 -29.32
N THR A 28 -31.08 25.58 -28.25
CA THR A 28 -29.68 26.00 -28.28
C THR A 28 -28.68 24.88 -27.93
N ARG A 29 -29.18 23.66 -27.64
CA ARG A 29 -28.36 22.54 -27.16
C ARG A 29 -27.53 22.88 -25.92
N MET A 30 -27.99 23.79 -25.10
CA MET A 30 -27.36 24.16 -23.82
C MET A 30 -28.00 23.34 -22.68
N SER A 31 -27.23 23.05 -21.62
CA SER A 31 -27.84 22.54 -20.40
C SER A 31 -28.67 23.62 -19.72
N ARG A 32 -29.82 23.26 -19.13
CA ARG A 32 -30.68 24.20 -18.37
C ARG A 32 -29.87 24.96 -17.32
N ARG A 33 -28.96 24.26 -16.61
CA ARG A 33 -28.08 24.86 -15.59
C ARG A 33 -27.14 25.91 -16.17
N SER A 34 -26.60 25.66 -17.37
CA SER A 34 -25.73 26.64 -18.05
C SER A 34 -26.49 27.87 -18.49
N LEU A 35 -27.71 27.66 -19.00
CA LEU A 35 -28.57 28.79 -19.42
C LEU A 35 -29.01 29.62 -18.21
N THR A 36 -29.47 29.00 -17.12
CA THR A 36 -29.85 29.73 -15.88
C THR A 36 -28.71 30.60 -15.35
N ARG A 37 -27.49 30.05 -15.29
CA ARG A 37 -26.31 30.83 -14.84
C ARG A 37 -26.01 31.99 -15.79
N PHE A 38 -26.15 31.78 -17.07
CA PHE A 38 -25.91 32.84 -18.04
C PHE A 38 -26.97 33.95 -17.95
N LEU A 39 -28.23 33.61 -17.77
CA LEU A 39 -29.30 34.58 -17.54
C LEU A 39 -29.12 35.37 -16.25
N SER A 40 -28.69 34.74 -15.15
CA SER A 40 -28.35 35.45 -13.91
C SER A 40 -27.22 36.45 -14.15
N TYR A 41 -26.18 36.06 -14.88
CA TYR A 41 -25.08 36.94 -15.23
C TYR A 41 -25.56 38.17 -16.07
N VAL A 42 -26.39 37.93 -17.08
CA VAL A 42 -26.97 39.01 -17.90
C VAL A 42 -27.86 39.93 -17.07
N ALA A 43 -28.62 39.37 -16.13
CA ALA A 43 -29.47 40.14 -15.22
C ALA A 43 -28.65 41.03 -14.28
N GLU A 44 -27.50 40.57 -13.81
CA GLU A 44 -26.61 41.28 -12.92
C GLU A 44 -25.74 42.33 -13.62
N THR A 45 -25.28 42.03 -14.83
CA THR A 45 -24.28 42.87 -15.53
C THR A 45 -24.84 43.68 -16.71
N GLY A 46 -26.00 43.32 -17.24
CA GLY A 46 -26.55 43.85 -18.47
C GLY A 46 -25.75 43.40 -19.73
N ASP A 47 -24.68 42.60 -19.58
CA ASP A 47 -23.79 42.27 -20.66
C ASP A 47 -24.12 40.89 -21.26
N VAL A 48 -24.61 40.90 -22.50
CA VAL A 48 -24.86 39.69 -23.31
C VAL A 48 -23.55 39.17 -23.98
N HIS A 49 -22.44 39.90 -23.90
CA HIS A 49 -21.15 39.50 -24.42
C HIS A 49 -20.35 38.74 -23.36
N TYR A 50 -20.87 37.63 -22.90
CA TYR A 50 -20.23 36.78 -21.93
C TYR A 50 -18.91 36.25 -22.45
N ALA A 51 -17.79 36.72 -21.87
CA ALA A 51 -16.48 36.15 -22.12
C ALA A 51 -16.30 34.88 -21.27
N PRO A 52 -16.07 33.69 -21.90
CA PRO A 52 -15.84 32.44 -21.16
C PRO A 52 -14.69 32.52 -20.15
N GLU A 53 -13.78 33.45 -20.37
CA GLU A 53 -12.62 33.71 -19.52
C GLU A 53 -12.94 34.02 -18.06
N LYS A 54 -14.10 34.64 -17.78
CA LYS A 54 -14.48 34.96 -16.39
C LYS A 54 -15.11 33.80 -15.61
N TRP A 55 -15.51 32.71 -16.24
CA TRP A 55 -16.16 31.57 -15.58
C TRP A 55 -15.22 30.40 -15.31
N ASN A 56 -14.12 30.30 -16.06
CA ASN A 56 -13.02 29.36 -15.81
C ASN A 56 -11.95 29.95 -14.88
N THR A 57 -12.08 31.23 -14.52
CA THR A 57 -11.04 31.98 -13.80
C THR A 57 -10.69 31.42 -12.44
N HIS A 58 -11.62 30.81 -11.70
CA HIS A 58 -11.27 30.23 -10.39
C HIS A 58 -10.49 28.93 -10.48
N ALA A 59 -10.72 28.09 -11.50
CA ALA A 59 -9.99 26.81 -11.63
C ALA A 59 -8.64 26.96 -12.32
N ASP A 60 -8.56 27.80 -13.37
CA ASP A 60 -7.33 27.99 -14.16
C ASP A 60 -6.39 29.04 -13.55
N ASN A 61 -6.91 30.10 -12.91
CA ASN A 61 -6.08 31.07 -12.18
C ASN A 61 -5.38 30.43 -10.99
N PHE A 62 -5.99 29.42 -10.40
CA PHE A 62 -5.44 28.67 -9.30
C PHE A 62 -4.16 27.91 -9.68
N LEU A 63 -4.18 27.23 -10.85
CA LEU A 63 -3.02 26.55 -11.40
C LEU A 63 -1.95 27.52 -11.90
N ARG A 64 -2.32 28.78 -12.18
CA ARG A 64 -1.43 29.82 -12.71
C ARG A 64 -0.83 30.73 -11.62
N CYS A 65 -1.35 30.70 -10.39
CA CYS A 65 -0.77 31.46 -9.28
C CYS A 65 0.42 30.69 -8.67
N PRO A 66 1.69 31.15 -8.88
CA PRO A 66 2.87 30.44 -8.38
C PRO A 66 2.88 30.30 -6.86
N ASP A 67 2.46 31.34 -6.15
CA ASP A 67 2.51 31.40 -4.69
C ASP A 67 1.56 30.40 -4.04
N LEU A 68 0.35 30.28 -4.58
CA LEU A 68 -0.62 29.30 -4.14
C LEU A 68 -0.21 27.85 -4.40
N ARG A 69 0.37 27.61 -5.57
CA ARG A 69 0.93 26.29 -5.88
C ARG A 69 2.04 25.93 -4.91
N SER A 70 2.95 26.87 -4.69
CA SER A 70 4.05 26.69 -3.76
C SER A 70 3.57 26.42 -2.33
N ALA A 71 2.53 27.13 -1.87
CA ALA A 71 1.94 26.90 -0.56
C ALA A 71 1.29 25.52 -0.42
N VAL A 72 0.57 25.04 -1.45
CA VAL A 72 0.00 23.68 -1.45
C VAL A 72 1.09 22.62 -1.46
N LEU A 73 2.11 22.76 -2.30
CA LEU A 73 3.22 21.80 -2.39
C LEU A 73 4.01 21.79 -1.08
N PHE A 74 4.30 22.95 -0.52
CA PHE A 74 4.96 23.07 0.78
C PHE A 74 4.17 22.36 1.89
N ALA A 75 2.83 22.58 1.95
CA ALA A 75 1.99 21.93 2.95
C ALA A 75 2.07 20.39 2.88
N VAL A 76 2.05 19.83 1.66
CA VAL A 76 2.17 18.37 1.46
C VAL A 76 3.57 17.85 1.76
N GLU A 77 4.61 18.62 1.48
CA GLU A 77 5.99 18.24 1.83
C GLU A 77 6.21 18.22 3.35
N GLN A 78 5.54 19.13 4.10
CA GLN A 78 5.63 19.16 5.56
C GLN A 78 4.78 18.08 6.23
N CYS A 79 3.61 17.74 5.64
CA CYS A 79 2.66 16.78 6.20
C CYS A 79 2.05 15.94 5.07
N PRO A 80 2.76 14.91 4.57
CA PRO A 80 2.31 14.09 3.44
C PRO A 80 1.01 13.31 3.68
N GLU A 81 0.65 13.08 4.94
CA GLU A 81 -0.57 12.39 5.36
C GLU A 81 -1.79 13.30 5.51
N ALA A 82 -1.63 14.62 5.40
CA ALA A 82 -2.71 15.57 5.58
C ALA A 82 -3.88 15.34 4.62
N PHE A 83 -5.10 15.53 5.10
CA PHE A 83 -6.29 15.50 4.27
C PHE A 83 -6.40 16.77 3.41
N LEU A 84 -7.17 16.70 2.33
CA LEU A 84 -7.32 17.83 1.39
C LEU A 84 -7.93 19.08 2.03
N ASP A 85 -8.81 18.90 3.00
CA ASP A 85 -9.40 19.97 3.79
C ASP A 85 -8.39 20.61 4.74
N GLU A 86 -7.56 19.83 5.40
CA GLU A 86 -6.46 20.33 6.26
C GLU A 86 -5.44 21.15 5.46
N ILE A 87 -5.07 20.69 4.27
CA ILE A 87 -4.20 21.45 3.35
C ILE A 87 -4.90 22.74 2.89
N SER A 88 -6.20 22.66 2.60
CA SER A 88 -7.03 23.79 2.22
C SER A 88 -7.05 24.86 3.31
N ASP A 89 -7.29 24.46 4.56
CA ASP A 89 -7.33 25.31 5.73
C ASP A 89 -5.97 25.94 6.02
N PHE A 90 -4.90 25.16 5.96
CA PHE A 90 -3.54 25.67 6.13
C PHE A 90 -3.17 26.75 5.12
N VAL A 91 -3.42 26.50 3.83
CA VAL A 91 -3.14 27.47 2.76
C VAL A 91 -3.99 28.71 2.87
N THR A 92 -5.27 28.55 3.21
CA THR A 92 -6.20 29.68 3.47
C THR A 92 -5.69 30.54 4.62
N HIS A 93 -5.33 29.91 5.74
CA HIS A 93 -4.82 30.63 6.92
C HIS A 93 -3.48 31.35 6.63
N LEU A 94 -2.58 30.71 5.89
CA LEU A 94 -1.30 31.32 5.49
C LEU A 94 -1.54 32.61 4.67
N HIS A 95 -2.47 32.59 3.70
CA HIS A 95 -2.80 33.77 2.90
C HIS A 95 -3.47 34.89 3.72
N GLN A 96 -4.34 34.52 4.66
CA GLN A 96 -4.92 35.50 5.59
C GLN A 96 -3.88 36.20 6.46
N LEU A 97 -2.87 35.47 6.94
CA LEU A 97 -1.73 36.05 7.68
C LEU A 97 -0.87 36.99 6.82
N LEU A 98 -0.85 36.81 5.51
CA LEU A 98 -0.17 37.69 4.56
C LEU A 98 -1.03 38.91 4.13
N GLY A 99 -2.26 38.99 4.64
CA GLY A 99 -3.19 40.11 4.36
C GLY A 99 -4.05 39.89 3.13
N ASP A 100 -4.08 38.68 2.56
CA ASP A 100 -4.92 38.33 1.42
C ASP A 100 -6.24 37.73 1.90
N ASP A 101 -7.37 38.30 1.45
CA ASP A 101 -8.69 37.70 1.67
C ASP A 101 -8.96 36.61 0.63
N PHE A 102 -8.29 35.49 0.84
CA PHE A 102 -8.32 34.36 -0.10
C PHE A 102 -8.62 33.04 0.61
N SER A 103 -9.43 32.21 -0.02
CA SER A 103 -9.68 30.83 0.42
C SER A 103 -9.56 29.84 -0.73
N ILE A 104 -9.03 28.66 -0.44
CA ILE A 104 -8.90 27.57 -1.40
C ILE A 104 -9.85 26.44 -1.04
N SER A 105 -10.49 25.80 -2.02
CA SER A 105 -11.30 24.62 -1.75
C SER A 105 -10.47 23.33 -1.81
N PRO A 106 -10.86 22.26 -1.07
CA PRO A 106 -10.21 20.94 -1.17
C PRO A 106 -10.16 20.40 -2.60
N SER A 107 -11.18 20.71 -3.41
CA SER A 107 -11.19 20.30 -4.84
C SER A 107 -10.11 21.01 -5.66
N SER A 108 -9.76 22.24 -5.30
CA SER A 108 -8.69 22.99 -5.95
C SER A 108 -7.32 22.50 -5.53
N VAL A 109 -7.13 22.16 -4.25
CA VAL A 109 -5.94 21.48 -3.74
C VAL A 109 -5.72 20.17 -4.51
N SER A 110 -6.74 19.33 -4.64
CA SER A 110 -6.66 18.07 -5.40
C SER A 110 -6.20 18.29 -6.85
N ARG A 111 -6.67 19.36 -7.52
CA ARG A 111 -6.25 19.68 -8.90
C ARG A 111 -4.81 20.15 -8.98
N VAL A 112 -4.33 20.94 -8.02
CA VAL A 112 -2.93 21.37 -7.94
C VAL A 112 -2.04 20.13 -7.77
N LEU A 113 -2.37 19.25 -6.83
CA LEU A 113 -1.60 18.03 -6.58
C LEU A 113 -1.55 17.12 -7.82
N ALA A 114 -2.69 16.88 -8.46
CA ALA A 114 -2.76 16.07 -9.69
C ALA A 114 -1.94 16.67 -10.83
N ALA A 115 -1.98 18.01 -11.03
CA ALA A 115 -1.20 18.69 -12.06
C ALA A 115 0.31 18.59 -11.82
N HIS A 116 0.74 18.37 -10.57
CA HIS A 116 2.16 18.18 -10.21
C HIS A 116 2.54 16.71 -10.02
N GLY A 117 1.71 15.77 -10.47
CA GLY A 117 2.02 14.35 -10.46
C GLY A 117 1.85 13.67 -9.09
N PHE A 118 1.29 14.36 -8.09
CA PHE A 118 1.00 13.76 -6.80
C PHE A 118 -0.18 12.80 -6.91
N THR A 119 -0.03 11.63 -6.35
CA THR A 119 -1.10 10.63 -6.24
C THR A 119 -1.17 10.12 -4.82
N ARG A 120 -2.38 9.87 -4.32
CA ARG A 120 -2.57 9.27 -3.01
C ARG A 120 -1.95 7.88 -2.99
N LYS A 121 -1.04 7.62 -2.06
CA LYS A 121 -0.36 6.35 -1.86
C LYS A 121 -0.82 5.72 -0.55
N VAL A 122 -0.65 4.41 -0.45
CA VAL A 122 -0.71 3.74 0.86
C VAL A 122 0.52 4.16 1.65
N ILE A 123 0.32 4.58 2.89
CA ILE A 123 1.42 4.96 3.77
C ILE A 123 2.21 3.69 4.10
N GLU A 124 3.48 3.69 3.79
CA GLU A 124 4.41 2.69 4.28
C GLU A 124 4.81 3.09 5.71
N SER A 125 4.31 2.33 6.69
CA SER A 125 4.58 2.63 8.10
C SER A 125 6.03 2.28 8.44
N ALA A 126 6.87 3.29 8.58
CA ALA A 126 8.19 3.14 9.19
C ALA A 126 8.06 3.30 10.71
N PHE A 127 8.48 2.28 11.46
CA PHE A 127 8.48 2.39 12.92
C PHE A 127 9.50 3.43 13.37
N ILE A 128 9.14 4.28 14.34
CA ILE A 128 10.06 5.27 14.94
C ILE A 128 11.33 4.60 15.49
N SER A 129 11.21 3.36 15.93
CA SER A 129 12.32 2.53 16.44
C SER A 129 13.21 1.93 15.33
N ARG A 130 12.90 2.17 14.06
CA ARG A 130 13.69 1.71 12.92
C ARG A 130 15.04 2.45 12.91
N ASN A 131 16.13 1.70 12.91
CA ASN A 131 17.48 2.26 12.98
C ASN A 131 18.15 2.18 11.61
N GLU A 132 18.18 3.27 10.87
CA GLU A 132 18.72 3.33 9.51
C GLU A 132 20.22 3.02 9.44
N LEU A 133 20.98 3.39 10.48
CA LEU A 133 22.40 3.05 10.56
C LEU A 133 22.61 1.55 10.75
N ALA A 134 21.79 0.90 11.59
CA ALA A 134 21.86 -0.55 11.76
C ALA A 134 21.47 -1.29 10.47
N ARG A 135 20.50 -0.76 9.72
CA ARG A 135 20.10 -1.29 8.40
C ARG A 135 21.22 -1.16 7.38
N ALA A 136 21.84 0.02 7.28
CA ALA A 136 22.96 0.24 6.37
C ALA A 136 24.14 -0.68 6.69
N ARG A 137 24.50 -0.85 7.97
CA ARG A 137 25.55 -1.79 8.40
C ARG A 137 25.18 -3.24 8.02
N TRP A 138 23.94 -3.65 8.30
CA TRP A 138 23.51 -5.00 7.96
C TRP A 138 23.60 -5.26 6.46
N VAL A 139 23.18 -4.32 5.61
CA VAL A 139 23.28 -4.44 4.15
C VAL A 139 24.75 -4.56 3.73
N HIS A 140 25.63 -3.71 4.25
CA HIS A 140 27.05 -3.76 3.97
C HIS A 140 27.67 -5.12 4.35
N ASP A 141 27.32 -5.64 5.54
CA ASP A 141 27.86 -6.90 6.05
C ASP A 141 27.30 -8.14 5.32
N GLN A 142 26.16 -8.00 4.63
CA GLN A 142 25.51 -9.08 3.90
C GLN A 142 25.69 -8.97 2.37
N TRP A 143 26.33 -7.91 1.89
CA TRP A 143 26.36 -7.61 0.45
C TRP A 143 27.00 -8.73 -0.39
N ASP A 144 28.08 -9.30 0.08
CA ASP A 144 28.85 -10.35 -0.63
C ASP A 144 28.20 -11.73 -0.54
N ILE A 145 27.23 -11.92 0.35
CA ILE A 145 26.57 -13.23 0.52
C ILE A 145 25.63 -13.49 -0.64
N PRO A 146 25.84 -14.55 -1.43
CA PRO A 146 24.96 -14.88 -2.54
C PRO A 146 23.54 -15.20 -2.08
N LEU A 147 22.55 -14.86 -2.89
CA LEU A 147 21.13 -15.14 -2.58
C LEU A 147 20.86 -16.65 -2.45
N ARG A 148 21.58 -17.51 -3.22
CA ARG A 148 21.46 -18.97 -3.12
C ARG A 148 21.91 -19.51 -1.77
N ALA A 149 22.80 -18.80 -1.09
CA ALA A 149 23.30 -19.22 0.23
C ALA A 149 22.32 -18.94 1.35
N ARG A 150 21.32 -18.07 1.14
CA ARG A 150 20.41 -17.59 2.17
C ARG A 150 19.15 -18.43 2.27
N VAL A 151 18.78 -18.72 3.52
CA VAL A 151 17.47 -19.27 3.90
C VAL A 151 16.83 -18.28 4.86
N TYR A 152 15.57 -17.97 4.64
CA TYR A 152 14.78 -17.05 5.45
C TYR A 152 13.73 -17.84 6.21
N ILE A 153 13.55 -17.51 7.47
CA ILE A 153 12.50 -18.11 8.30
C ILE A 153 11.70 -17.01 9.01
N ASP A 154 10.44 -17.32 9.25
CA ASP A 154 9.58 -16.49 10.07
C ASP A 154 8.35 -17.28 10.51
N GLU A 155 7.57 -16.68 11.43
CA GLU A 155 6.32 -17.22 11.88
C GLU A 155 5.11 -16.42 11.37
N ALA A 156 4.05 -17.14 11.11
CA ALA A 156 2.78 -16.54 10.75
C ALA A 156 1.62 -17.14 11.56
N HIS A 157 0.58 -16.34 11.66
CA HIS A 157 -0.65 -16.70 12.34
C HIS A 157 -1.84 -16.52 11.41
N ARG A 158 -2.72 -17.52 11.36
CA ARG A 158 -3.95 -17.48 10.56
C ARG A 158 -5.13 -18.05 11.34
N CYS A 159 -6.31 -17.56 11.02
CA CYS A 159 -7.58 -18.05 11.54
C CYS A 159 -8.64 -18.02 10.44
N GLY A 160 -9.83 -18.52 10.70
CA GLY A 160 -10.93 -18.52 9.72
C GLY A 160 -11.17 -17.15 9.09
N ARG A 161 -11.10 -16.07 9.86
CA ARG A 161 -11.22 -14.69 9.36
C ARG A 161 -10.10 -14.27 8.38
N SER A 162 -9.01 -15.00 8.31
CA SER A 162 -7.95 -14.73 7.32
C SER A 162 -8.42 -15.00 5.88
N ALA A 163 -9.49 -15.77 5.71
CA ALA A 163 -10.16 -16.04 4.45
C ALA A 163 -11.24 -15.00 4.10
N ASP A 164 -11.65 -14.14 5.02
CA ASP A 164 -12.69 -13.13 4.77
C ASP A 164 -12.29 -12.18 3.63
N ARG A 165 -13.19 -12.00 2.67
CA ARG A 165 -13.00 -11.06 1.57
C ARG A 165 -13.08 -9.62 2.08
N LYS A 166 -12.15 -8.78 1.67
CA LYS A 166 -12.07 -7.36 2.10
C LYS A 166 -12.87 -6.42 1.21
N TRP A 167 -13.32 -6.86 0.02
CA TRP A 167 -13.97 -6.04 -0.99
C TRP A 167 -15.19 -6.74 -1.55
N ALA A 168 -16.27 -5.99 -1.75
CA ALA A 168 -17.48 -6.45 -2.40
C ALA A 168 -18.02 -5.36 -3.34
N TRP A 169 -18.79 -5.78 -4.33
CA TRP A 169 -19.45 -4.88 -5.27
C TRP A 169 -20.80 -4.44 -4.72
N SER A 170 -21.13 -3.16 -4.87
CA SER A 170 -22.45 -2.60 -4.59
C SER A 170 -22.76 -1.50 -5.60
N LEU A 171 -24.03 -1.11 -5.71
CA LEU A 171 -24.43 0.03 -6.52
C LEU A 171 -23.78 1.32 -6.00
N ARG A 172 -23.50 2.24 -6.92
CA ARG A 172 -22.95 3.54 -6.56
C ARG A 172 -23.87 4.26 -5.57
N GLY A 173 -23.35 4.63 -4.42
CA GLY A 173 -24.10 5.26 -3.32
C GLY A 173 -24.68 4.30 -2.30
N ALA A 174 -24.61 2.98 -2.54
CA ALA A 174 -24.97 1.96 -1.56
C ALA A 174 -23.72 1.39 -0.87
N ARG A 175 -23.87 0.90 0.37
CA ARG A 175 -22.81 0.17 1.07
C ARG A 175 -22.79 -1.29 0.59
N ALA A 176 -21.61 -1.85 0.48
CA ALA A 176 -21.46 -3.30 0.36
C ALA A 176 -21.54 -3.89 1.77
N GLU A 177 -22.53 -4.72 2.02
CA GLU A 177 -22.72 -5.40 3.30
C GLU A 177 -22.42 -6.88 3.13
N CYS A 178 -21.71 -7.46 4.10
CA CYS A 178 -21.40 -8.87 4.16
C CYS A 178 -21.59 -9.34 5.61
N TYR A 179 -22.28 -10.45 5.78
CA TYR A 179 -22.47 -11.05 7.11
C TYR A 179 -21.28 -11.94 7.43
N LEU A 180 -20.49 -11.53 8.42
CA LEU A 180 -19.33 -12.27 8.88
C LEU A 180 -19.67 -12.96 10.21
N SER A 181 -19.11 -14.15 10.44
CA SER A 181 -19.19 -14.81 11.73
C SER A 181 -18.51 -13.97 12.81
N ASN A 182 -19.13 -13.83 13.96
CA ASN A 182 -18.52 -13.18 15.13
C ASN A 182 -17.36 -13.99 15.72
N ALA A 183 -17.32 -15.30 15.50
CA ALA A 183 -16.26 -16.17 15.97
C ALA A 183 -15.00 -16.01 15.09
N ARG A 184 -13.84 -15.90 15.74
CA ARG A 184 -12.54 -15.88 15.01
C ARG A 184 -12.20 -17.22 14.37
N GLY A 185 -12.86 -18.30 14.82
CA GLY A 185 -12.58 -19.66 14.41
C GLY A 185 -11.27 -20.21 15.00
N VAL A 186 -10.82 -21.31 14.42
CA VAL A 186 -9.57 -21.96 14.82
C VAL A 186 -8.38 -21.07 14.47
N SER A 187 -7.54 -20.85 15.47
CA SER A 187 -6.33 -20.04 15.35
C SER A 187 -5.13 -20.98 15.17
N THR A 188 -4.36 -20.77 14.13
CA THR A 188 -3.26 -21.65 13.75
C THR A 188 -2.00 -20.84 13.52
N SER A 189 -0.92 -21.22 14.20
CA SER A 189 0.41 -20.63 14.02
C SER A 189 1.30 -21.63 13.28
N PHE A 190 2.22 -21.13 12.47
CA PHE A 190 3.15 -21.98 11.72
C PHE A 190 4.45 -21.25 11.41
N PHE A 191 5.54 -22.01 11.40
CA PHE A 191 6.84 -21.59 10.87
C PHE A 191 6.94 -21.94 9.40
N VAL A 192 7.67 -21.12 8.66
CA VAL A 192 8.01 -21.38 7.25
C VAL A 192 9.48 -21.09 7.05
N ALA A 193 10.14 -21.92 6.26
CA ALA A 193 11.47 -21.70 5.75
C ALA A 193 11.43 -21.57 4.22
N MET A 194 12.10 -20.55 3.69
CA MET A 194 12.23 -20.36 2.24
C MET A 194 13.66 -20.08 1.82
N SER A 195 14.05 -20.57 0.63
CA SER A 195 15.24 -20.16 -0.09
C SER A 195 14.90 -19.12 -1.16
N HIS A 196 15.90 -18.73 -1.95
CA HIS A 196 15.69 -17.84 -3.08
C HIS A 196 14.76 -18.40 -4.17
N ASP A 197 14.52 -19.71 -4.20
CA ASP A 197 13.80 -20.40 -5.27
C ASP A 197 12.76 -21.42 -4.80
N ALA A 198 12.58 -21.60 -3.49
CA ALA A 198 11.58 -22.54 -2.97
C ALA A 198 11.12 -22.20 -1.55
N VAL A 199 9.88 -22.56 -1.23
CA VAL A 199 9.48 -22.85 0.16
C VAL A 199 10.08 -24.20 0.49
N LEU A 200 11.00 -24.24 1.46
CA LEU A 200 11.77 -25.44 1.79
C LEU A 200 10.98 -26.39 2.67
N ASP A 201 10.44 -25.87 3.74
CA ASP A 201 9.63 -26.64 4.68
C ASP A 201 8.80 -25.72 5.57
N TRP A 202 7.86 -26.29 6.31
CA TRP A 202 6.99 -25.57 7.23
C TRP A 202 6.50 -26.51 8.34
N LYS A 203 6.21 -25.95 9.51
CA LYS A 203 5.64 -26.68 10.64
C LYS A 203 4.52 -25.90 11.26
N ILE A 204 3.37 -26.54 11.39
CA ILE A 204 2.23 -25.98 12.11
C ILE A 204 2.36 -26.31 13.59
N THR A 205 2.17 -25.31 14.43
CA THR A 205 2.10 -25.46 15.87
C THR A 205 0.64 -25.39 16.32
N GLN A 206 0.16 -26.41 16.99
CA GLN A 206 -1.16 -26.37 17.58
C GLN A 206 -1.08 -25.71 18.93
N LEU A 207 -1.91 -24.74 19.16
CA LEU A 207 -2.42 -24.21 20.42
C LEU A 207 -2.18 -22.70 20.63
N PRO A 208 -3.21 -21.95 20.99
CA PRO A 208 -3.03 -20.64 21.60
C PRO A 208 -2.53 -20.81 23.06
N PRO A 209 -1.71 -19.86 23.52
CA PRO A 209 -1.37 -18.61 22.88
C PRO A 209 0.08 -18.55 22.34
N GLY A 210 0.24 -18.53 21.01
CA GLY A 210 1.53 -18.24 20.39
C GLY A 210 2.47 -19.45 20.26
N GLN A 211 3.47 -19.27 19.41
CA GLN A 211 4.57 -20.21 19.25
C GLN A 211 5.50 -20.10 20.44
N SER A 212 5.98 -21.25 20.93
CA SER A 212 6.93 -21.29 22.02
C SER A 212 8.36 -21.46 21.47
N SER A 213 9.36 -21.18 22.31
CA SER A 213 10.75 -21.47 21.99
C SER A 213 10.99 -22.98 21.75
N VAL A 214 10.20 -23.84 22.37
CA VAL A 214 10.22 -25.29 22.13
C VAL A 214 9.71 -25.63 20.73
N ASP A 215 8.66 -24.97 20.26
CA ASP A 215 8.16 -25.17 18.89
C ASP A 215 9.21 -24.78 17.85
N PHE A 216 9.92 -23.68 18.09
CA PHE A 216 11.01 -23.22 17.24
C PHE A 216 12.19 -24.22 17.25
N LEU A 217 12.56 -24.73 18.42
CA LEU A 217 13.59 -25.78 18.53
C LEU A 217 13.21 -27.03 17.74
N LEU A 218 11.97 -27.50 17.89
CA LEU A 218 11.47 -28.67 17.16
C LEU A 218 11.42 -28.42 15.65
N PHE A 219 10.97 -27.22 15.23
CA PHE A 219 11.01 -26.84 13.82
C PHE A 219 12.44 -26.84 13.29
N THR A 220 13.38 -26.31 14.07
CA THR A 220 14.81 -26.29 13.70
C THR A 220 15.36 -27.69 13.50
N LEU A 221 15.08 -28.61 14.42
CA LEU A 221 15.60 -29.98 14.38
C LEU A 221 15.00 -30.83 13.26
N GLU A 222 13.68 -30.77 13.13
CA GLU A 222 12.93 -31.69 12.28
C GLU A 222 12.77 -31.21 10.85
N ASN A 223 12.60 -29.89 10.67
CA ASN A 223 12.24 -29.30 9.39
C ASN A 223 13.36 -28.47 8.76
N LEU A 224 14.08 -27.67 9.55
CA LEU A 224 15.04 -26.70 9.01
C LEU A 224 16.43 -27.32 8.72
N LEU A 225 17.00 -28.01 9.72
CA LEU A 225 18.36 -28.59 9.61
C LEU A 225 18.59 -29.49 8.38
N PRO A 226 17.64 -30.32 7.94
CA PRO A 226 17.82 -31.14 6.74
C PRO A 226 18.04 -30.36 5.44
N HIS A 227 17.66 -29.08 5.42
CA HIS A 227 17.77 -28.20 4.25
C HIS A 227 18.98 -27.28 4.30
N LEU A 228 19.71 -27.24 5.40
CA LEU A 228 20.86 -26.35 5.60
C LEU A 228 22.19 -27.06 5.42
N ASN A 229 23.14 -26.38 4.82
CA ASN A 229 24.54 -26.80 4.69
C ASN A 229 25.44 -26.02 5.64
N ALA A 230 26.61 -26.55 5.90
CA ALA A 230 27.62 -25.84 6.68
C ALA A 230 28.29 -24.75 5.83
N TYR A 231 28.57 -23.61 6.47
CA TYR A 231 29.42 -22.56 5.94
C TYR A 231 30.89 -22.87 6.26
N ASP A 232 31.76 -22.83 5.25
CA ASP A 232 33.19 -22.97 5.43
C ASP A 232 33.90 -21.61 5.30
N PRO A 233 34.43 -21.04 6.37
CA PRO A 233 35.07 -19.71 6.33
C PRO A 233 36.36 -19.68 5.50
N THR A 234 36.89 -20.83 5.11
CA THR A 234 38.12 -20.92 4.28
C THR A 234 37.82 -20.82 2.78
N LEU A 235 36.57 -20.99 2.39
CA LEU A 235 36.14 -20.93 0.99
C LEU A 235 35.57 -19.58 0.61
N PRO A 236 35.81 -19.08 -0.60
CA PRO A 236 35.13 -17.90 -1.12
C PRO A 236 33.64 -18.20 -1.35
N TRP A 237 32.80 -17.17 -1.37
CA TRP A 237 31.35 -17.33 -1.58
C TRP A 237 30.98 -18.06 -2.88
N SER A 238 31.81 -17.98 -3.90
CA SER A 238 31.62 -18.71 -5.16
C SER A 238 31.71 -20.23 -5.02
N ALA A 239 32.45 -20.70 -4.00
CA ALA A 239 32.69 -22.13 -3.72
C ALA A 239 31.88 -22.64 -2.51
N GLN A 240 31.11 -21.78 -1.83
CA GLN A 240 30.22 -22.18 -0.75
C GLN A 240 29.04 -23.00 -1.26
N ASP A 241 28.60 -23.94 -0.46
CA ASP A 241 27.33 -24.62 -0.67
C ASP A 241 26.15 -23.65 -0.58
N GLU A 242 25.05 -24.03 -1.24
CA GLU A 242 23.78 -23.31 -1.10
C GLU A 242 23.23 -23.48 0.32
N ARG A 243 22.38 -22.53 0.76
CA ARG A 243 21.64 -22.63 2.04
C ARG A 243 22.51 -22.82 3.26
N CYS A 244 23.66 -22.15 3.31
CA CYS A 244 24.56 -22.16 4.47
C CYS A 244 24.39 -20.94 5.40
N VAL A 245 23.52 -20.00 5.05
CA VAL A 245 23.24 -18.79 5.83
C VAL A 245 21.75 -18.74 6.18
N LEU A 246 21.46 -18.70 7.48
CA LEU A 246 20.11 -18.53 7.97
C LEU A 246 19.85 -17.07 8.35
N VAL A 247 18.81 -16.47 7.80
CA VAL A 247 18.35 -15.11 8.08
C VAL A 247 17.02 -15.18 8.82
N LEU A 248 16.96 -14.53 9.98
CA LEU A 248 15.76 -14.48 10.83
C LEU A 248 15.66 -13.11 11.54
N ASP A 249 14.48 -12.79 12.05
CA ASP A 249 14.29 -11.60 12.87
C ASP A 249 14.75 -11.80 14.33
N ASN A 250 14.62 -10.76 15.16
CA ASN A 250 15.00 -10.80 16.57
C ASN A 250 13.84 -11.20 17.50
N ALA A 251 12.91 -12.03 17.04
CA ALA A 251 11.79 -12.47 17.86
C ALA A 251 12.26 -13.27 19.09
N ARG A 252 11.57 -13.07 20.22
CA ARG A 252 11.89 -13.78 21.47
C ARG A 252 11.65 -15.28 21.40
N VAL A 253 10.89 -15.73 20.43
CA VAL A 253 10.60 -17.15 20.18
C VAL A 253 11.84 -17.91 19.67
N HIS A 254 12.80 -17.20 19.07
CA HIS A 254 14.02 -17.80 18.56
C HIS A 254 14.93 -18.25 19.71
N ASP A 255 14.79 -19.52 20.07
CA ASP A 255 15.49 -20.13 21.22
C ASP A 255 17.00 -20.12 21.01
N ARG A 256 17.72 -19.71 22.08
CA ARG A 256 19.20 -19.69 22.06
C ARG A 256 19.81 -21.09 21.86
N ALA A 257 19.15 -22.14 22.38
CA ALA A 257 19.63 -23.51 22.18
C ALA A 257 19.49 -23.94 20.72
N ALA A 258 18.40 -23.56 20.05
CA ALA A 258 18.22 -23.79 18.62
C ALA A 258 19.27 -23.06 17.79
N ILE A 259 19.56 -21.80 18.10
CA ILE A 259 20.61 -21.02 17.43
C ILE A 259 21.98 -21.64 17.64
N ALA A 260 22.35 -21.97 18.89
CA ALA A 260 23.62 -22.64 19.19
C ALA A 260 23.78 -23.97 18.47
N LEU A 261 22.71 -24.73 18.29
CA LEU A 261 22.71 -25.98 17.53
C LEU A 261 22.98 -25.74 16.03
N LEU A 262 22.37 -24.71 15.44
CA LEU A 262 22.61 -24.33 14.04
C LEU A 262 24.07 -23.92 13.83
N GLU A 263 24.60 -23.08 14.72
CA GLU A 263 25.99 -22.63 14.68
C GLU A 263 26.97 -23.81 14.88
N ALA A 264 26.64 -24.75 15.79
CA ALA A 264 27.43 -25.96 16.00
C ALA A 264 27.43 -26.91 14.77
N ARG A 265 26.43 -26.80 13.89
CA ARG A 265 26.35 -27.48 12.59
C ARG A 265 27.04 -26.73 11.46
N GLY A 266 27.68 -25.60 11.78
CA GLY A 266 28.35 -24.72 10.82
C GLY A 266 27.44 -23.76 10.06
N VAL A 267 26.16 -23.64 10.41
CA VAL A 267 25.26 -22.69 9.76
C VAL A 267 25.59 -21.27 10.19
N LEU A 268 25.75 -20.37 9.24
CA LEU A 268 26.00 -18.97 9.52
C LEU A 268 24.66 -18.27 9.82
N VAL A 269 24.42 -17.92 11.10
CA VAL A 269 23.17 -17.26 11.50
C VAL A 269 23.31 -15.75 11.40
N ARG A 270 22.30 -15.09 10.80
CA ARG A 270 22.22 -13.64 10.63
C ARG A 270 20.85 -13.11 11.07
N PHE A 271 20.87 -12.20 12.03
CA PHE A 271 19.65 -11.53 12.48
C PHE A 271 19.41 -10.27 11.67
N LEU A 272 18.15 -10.08 11.26
CA LEU A 272 17.70 -8.86 10.60
C LEU A 272 17.81 -7.65 11.55
N PRO A 273 18.01 -6.45 11.02
CA PRO A 273 17.93 -5.24 11.85
C PRO A 273 16.54 -5.11 12.49
N PRO A 274 16.44 -4.55 13.69
CA PRO A 274 15.15 -4.34 14.33
C PRO A 274 14.18 -3.57 13.43
N TYR A 275 12.91 -3.97 13.47
CA TYR A 275 11.84 -3.32 12.70
C TYR A 275 12.10 -3.22 11.18
N SER A 276 12.64 -4.29 10.60
CA SER A 276 12.96 -4.37 9.17
C SER A 276 12.30 -5.57 8.46
N PRO A 277 10.95 -5.71 8.53
CA PRO A 277 10.26 -6.80 7.85
C PRO A 277 10.40 -6.72 6.32
N ASP A 278 10.59 -5.52 5.79
CA ASP A 278 10.85 -5.26 4.37
C ASP A 278 12.17 -5.86 3.85
N PHE A 279 13.05 -6.30 4.75
CA PHE A 279 14.26 -7.04 4.43
C PHE A 279 14.04 -8.56 4.45
N ASN A 280 12.89 -9.03 4.94
CA ASN A 280 12.56 -10.44 5.00
C ASN A 280 11.60 -10.83 3.84
N PRO A 281 12.07 -11.52 2.78
CA PRO A 281 11.23 -11.89 1.65
C PRO A 281 10.09 -12.85 2.02
N ILE A 282 10.13 -13.49 3.19
CA ILE A 282 9.09 -14.42 3.65
C ILE A 282 7.78 -13.70 3.96
N GLU A 283 7.83 -12.39 4.24
CA GLU A 283 6.63 -11.57 4.42
C GLU A 283 5.76 -11.52 3.14
N ASP A 284 6.40 -11.57 1.98
CA ASP A 284 5.69 -11.67 0.71
C ASP A 284 5.00 -13.04 0.55
N VAL A 285 5.58 -14.12 1.05
CA VAL A 285 4.93 -15.43 1.13
C VAL A 285 3.64 -15.33 1.94
N PHE A 286 3.68 -14.67 3.09
CA PHE A 286 2.51 -14.47 3.95
C PHE A 286 1.45 -13.55 3.32
N SER A 287 1.89 -12.53 2.61
CA SER A 287 1.01 -11.60 1.88
C SER A 287 0.25 -12.29 0.74
N VAL A 288 0.98 -13.02 -0.09
CA VAL A 288 0.41 -13.79 -1.21
C VAL A 288 -0.46 -14.92 -0.67
N GLY A 289 -0.01 -15.63 0.35
CA GLY A 289 -0.78 -16.67 1.02
C GLY A 289 -2.10 -16.13 1.58
N SER A 290 -2.10 -14.95 2.20
CA SER A 290 -3.34 -14.30 2.66
C SER A 290 -4.29 -13.95 1.50
N SER A 291 -3.74 -13.58 0.36
CA SER A 291 -4.53 -13.28 -0.85
C SER A 291 -5.11 -14.57 -1.46
N TRP A 292 -4.33 -15.65 -1.43
CA TRP A 292 -4.78 -16.97 -1.86
C TRP A 292 -5.92 -17.48 -0.98
N LEU A 293 -5.79 -17.39 0.36
CA LEU A 293 -6.85 -17.78 1.30
C LEU A 293 -8.17 -17.06 0.99
N ARG A 294 -8.14 -15.72 0.86
CA ARG A 294 -9.33 -14.92 0.54
C ARG A 294 -9.99 -15.27 -0.80
N ARG A 295 -9.26 -15.85 -1.70
CA ARG A 295 -9.75 -16.21 -3.05
C ARG A 295 -10.31 -17.63 -3.13
N HIS A 296 -9.71 -18.55 -2.38
CA HIS A 296 -9.93 -19.99 -2.59
C HIS A 296 -10.55 -20.72 -1.42
N VAL A 297 -10.68 -20.07 -0.26
CA VAL A 297 -11.09 -20.72 0.99
C VAL A 297 -12.23 -19.94 1.63
N GLU A 298 -13.28 -20.63 2.04
CA GLU A 298 -14.29 -20.06 2.92
C GLU A 298 -13.86 -20.23 4.39
N PRO A 299 -14.27 -19.32 5.31
CA PRO A 299 -13.89 -19.37 6.72
C PRO A 299 -14.19 -20.70 7.41
N GLU A 300 -15.31 -21.32 7.07
CA GLU A 300 -15.73 -22.62 7.61
C GLU A 300 -14.80 -23.75 7.15
N GLN A 301 -14.33 -23.72 5.91
CA GLN A 301 -13.37 -24.68 5.38
C GLN A 301 -12.02 -24.55 6.10
N PHE A 302 -11.56 -23.31 6.34
CA PHE A 302 -10.34 -23.08 7.11
C PHE A 302 -10.49 -23.65 8.53
N ASN A 303 -11.60 -23.40 9.19
CA ASN A 303 -11.85 -23.88 10.56
C ASN A 303 -11.94 -25.40 10.63
N ALA A 304 -12.49 -26.05 9.61
CA ALA A 304 -12.60 -27.50 9.54
C ALA A 304 -11.25 -28.20 9.25
N TRP A 305 -10.42 -27.58 8.39
CA TRP A 305 -9.20 -28.19 7.86
C TRP A 305 -8.01 -27.21 7.82
N PRO A 306 -7.62 -26.58 8.95
CA PRO A 306 -6.61 -25.52 8.95
C PRO A 306 -5.23 -26.01 8.44
N PHE A 307 -4.81 -27.20 8.82
CA PHE A 307 -3.54 -27.79 8.38
C PHE A 307 -3.50 -28.00 6.87
N TYR A 308 -4.53 -28.63 6.32
CA TYR A 308 -4.65 -28.88 4.90
C TYR A 308 -4.70 -27.58 4.09
N THR A 309 -5.45 -26.61 4.61
CA THR A 309 -5.59 -25.29 3.97
C THR A 309 -4.26 -24.53 3.93
N ILE A 310 -3.48 -24.56 5.02
CA ILE A 310 -2.14 -23.94 5.06
C ILE A 310 -1.18 -24.68 4.12
N ALA A 311 -1.24 -26.01 4.08
CA ALA A 311 -0.43 -26.81 3.15
C ALA A 311 -0.70 -26.43 1.69
N LEU A 312 -1.98 -26.32 1.29
CA LEU A 312 -2.36 -25.90 -0.06
C LEU A 312 -1.94 -24.46 -0.37
N MET A 313 -2.10 -23.57 0.61
CA MET A 313 -1.67 -22.18 0.50
C MET A 313 -0.16 -22.09 0.22
N LEU A 314 0.66 -22.79 0.98
CA LEU A 314 2.12 -22.82 0.80
C LEU A 314 2.53 -23.53 -0.50
N ALA A 315 1.84 -24.59 -0.88
CA ALA A 315 2.06 -25.28 -2.16
C ALA A 315 1.72 -24.43 -3.38
N SER A 316 0.92 -23.37 -3.21
CA SER A 316 0.62 -22.40 -4.30
C SER A 316 1.78 -21.43 -4.58
N ILE A 317 2.78 -21.36 -3.70
CA ILE A 317 3.96 -20.50 -3.87
C ILE A 317 4.94 -21.17 -4.82
N THR A 318 5.13 -20.58 -5.98
CA THR A 318 6.00 -21.14 -7.01
C THR A 318 7.45 -20.68 -6.85
N PRO A 319 8.43 -21.39 -7.44
CA PRO A 319 9.83 -20.96 -7.48
C PRO A 319 10.04 -19.56 -8.07
N ASP A 320 9.27 -19.20 -9.10
CA ASP A 320 9.34 -17.85 -9.70
C ASP A 320 8.87 -16.77 -8.73
N MET A 321 7.86 -17.07 -7.93
CA MET A 321 7.39 -16.16 -6.89
C MET A 321 8.45 -15.97 -5.82
N CYS A 322 9.09 -17.05 -5.33
CA CYS A 322 10.20 -16.97 -4.37
C CYS A 322 11.33 -16.08 -4.89
N ARG A 323 11.74 -16.28 -6.15
CA ARG A 323 12.73 -15.41 -6.82
C ARG A 323 12.27 -13.95 -6.90
N GLY A 324 10.98 -13.73 -7.11
CA GLY A 324 10.37 -12.40 -7.12
C GLY A 324 10.45 -11.72 -5.74
N PHE A 325 10.10 -12.43 -4.69
CA PHE A 325 10.11 -11.94 -3.30
C PHE A 325 11.52 -11.57 -2.85
N VAL A 326 12.49 -12.45 -3.09
CA VAL A 326 13.89 -12.15 -2.75
C VAL A 326 14.40 -10.95 -3.54
N ARG A 327 14.06 -10.80 -4.83
CA ARG A 327 14.42 -9.61 -5.61
C ARG A 327 13.76 -8.34 -5.07
N ALA A 328 12.53 -8.43 -4.56
CA ALA A 328 11.84 -7.29 -3.95
C ALA A 328 12.55 -6.84 -2.66
N ALA A 329 12.89 -7.78 -1.76
CA ALA A 329 13.64 -7.48 -0.54
C ALA A 329 15.01 -6.87 -0.86
N VAL A 330 15.75 -7.42 -1.85
CA VAL A 330 17.05 -6.89 -2.27
C VAL A 330 16.98 -5.48 -2.83
N ARG A 331 15.88 -5.09 -3.50
CA ARG A 331 15.70 -3.68 -3.90
C ARG A 331 15.67 -2.73 -2.71
N ASN A 332 15.10 -3.17 -1.58
CA ASN A 332 15.12 -2.38 -0.35
C ASN A 332 16.57 -2.25 0.20
N TYR A 333 17.44 -3.26 -0.01
CA TYR A 333 18.86 -3.17 0.34
C TYR A 333 19.58 -2.12 -0.50
N SER A 334 19.25 -1.98 -1.80
CA SER A 334 19.91 -1.04 -2.70
C SER A 334 19.71 0.44 -2.33
N LEU A 335 18.79 0.74 -1.42
CA LEU A 335 18.62 2.10 -0.86
C LEU A 335 19.76 2.50 0.08
N TYR A 336 20.62 1.55 0.48
CA TYR A 336 21.70 1.74 1.46
C TYR A 336 23.11 1.58 0.86
N ILE A 337 23.21 1.43 -0.43
CA ILE A 337 24.45 1.31 -1.21
C ILE A 337 24.64 2.57 -2.05
#